data_e9153fb9dd5e7b8d4f9c1309223f759d
#
_entry.id   e9153fb9dd5e7b8d4f9c1309223f759d
#
_cell.length_a   1.000
_cell.length_b   1.000
_cell.length_c   1.000
_cell.angle_alpha   90.00
_cell.angle_beta   90.00
_cell.angle_gamma   90.00
#
_symmetry.space_group_name_H-M   'P 1'
#
loop_
_entity.id
_entity.type
_entity.pdbx_description
1 polymer ?
#
loop_
_entity_poly.entity_id
_entity_poly.type
_entity_poly.pdbx_seq_one_letter_code
_entity_poly.pdbx_strand_id
1 'polypeptide(L)'
;GGLFLDGLGDGIWLINNPTKLENINMKGRTYLPMENNHRFLNNTSFSILQAVRTRISKTEFISCPSCGRTLFDLQETTAKIRAVTQHLKGLKIAIMGCIVNGPGEMADADFGYVGSGPGKITLYKGKKVVKKNINSDIAVQELINLLKENEVWIEAEVQV
;
A
#
# COMPACT_ATOMS: atom_id res chain seq x y z
N GLY A 1 1.38 -16.26 -10.70
CA GLY A 1 2.57 -15.45 -10.28
C GLY A 1 3.87 -16.26 -10.25
N GLY A 2 3.82 -17.56 -9.87
CA GLY A 2 5.03 -18.37 -9.69
C GLY A 2 5.96 -18.41 -10.91
N LEU A 3 5.43 -18.67 -12.08
CA LEU A 3 6.22 -18.71 -13.32
C LEU A 3 6.97 -17.40 -13.59
N PHE A 4 6.35 -16.25 -13.28
CA PHE A 4 7.03 -14.95 -13.44
C PHE A 4 8.20 -14.76 -12.47
N LEU A 5 8.12 -15.34 -11.25
CA LEU A 5 9.24 -15.32 -10.32
C LEU A 5 10.43 -16.13 -10.83
N ASP A 6 10.16 -17.18 -11.61
CA ASP A 6 11.18 -18.00 -12.26
C ASP A 6 11.66 -17.41 -13.61
N GLY A 7 11.20 -16.21 -13.97
CA GLY A 7 11.54 -15.53 -15.22
C GLY A 7 10.84 -16.11 -16.45
N LEU A 8 9.77 -16.88 -16.26
CA LEU A 8 9.01 -17.53 -17.33
C LEU A 8 7.69 -16.82 -17.60
N GLY A 9 7.37 -16.63 -18.87
CA GLY A 9 6.10 -16.08 -19.36
C GLY A 9 6.15 -14.58 -19.66
N ASP A 10 5.46 -14.21 -20.75
CA ASP A 10 5.44 -12.84 -21.31
C ASP A 10 4.10 -12.13 -21.11
N GLY A 11 3.10 -12.83 -20.56
CA GLY A 11 1.77 -12.27 -20.36
C GLY A 11 0.94 -13.06 -19.36
N ILE A 12 -0.12 -12.43 -18.89
CA ILE A 12 -1.11 -13.04 -17.99
C ILE A 12 -2.50 -12.91 -18.61
N TRP A 13 -3.22 -14.01 -18.60
CA TRP A 13 -4.62 -14.03 -18.98
C TRP A 13 -5.44 -14.71 -17.88
N LEU A 14 -6.37 -13.97 -17.30
CA LEU A 14 -7.30 -14.46 -16.29
C LEU A 14 -8.70 -14.58 -16.87
N ILE A 15 -9.33 -15.71 -16.54
CA ILE A 15 -10.73 -15.98 -16.88
C ILE A 15 -11.45 -16.32 -15.59
N ASN A 16 -12.65 -15.80 -15.39
CA ASN A 16 -13.54 -16.23 -14.35
C ASN A 16 -14.96 -16.47 -14.90
N ASN A 17 -15.77 -17.16 -14.12
CA ASN A 17 -17.21 -17.25 -14.36
C ASN A 17 -17.90 -16.30 -13.37
N PRO A 18 -18.47 -15.15 -13.82
CA PRO A 18 -19.07 -14.16 -12.94
C PRO A 18 -20.23 -14.73 -12.11
N THR A 19 -21.00 -15.69 -12.65
CA THR A 19 -22.13 -16.29 -11.94
C THR A 19 -21.72 -17.11 -10.71
N LYS A 20 -20.46 -17.54 -10.63
CA LYS A 20 -19.91 -18.25 -9.46
C LYS A 20 -19.43 -17.34 -8.34
N LEU A 21 -19.37 -16.02 -8.59
CA LEU A 21 -18.85 -15.03 -7.63
C LEU A 21 -19.97 -14.35 -6.82
N GLU A 22 -21.23 -14.47 -7.24
CA GLU A 22 -22.36 -13.74 -6.66
C GLU A 22 -22.70 -14.11 -5.20
N ASN A 23 -22.14 -15.19 -4.65
CA ASN A 23 -22.47 -15.69 -3.31
C ASN A 23 -21.26 -16.04 -2.44
N ILE A 24 -20.06 -15.55 -2.76
CA ILE A 24 -18.87 -15.86 -1.97
C ILE A 24 -18.69 -14.85 -0.85
N ASN A 25 -19.27 -15.13 0.33
CA ASN A 25 -18.90 -14.49 1.58
C ASN A 25 -17.55 -15.00 2.07
N MET A 26 -16.47 -14.32 1.73
CA MET A 26 -15.15 -14.61 2.30
C MET A 26 -15.02 -13.92 3.65
N LYS A 27 -15.04 -14.69 4.74
CA LYS A 27 -14.77 -14.20 6.09
C LYS A 27 -13.32 -13.72 6.19
N GLY A 28 -13.12 -12.51 6.70
CA GLY A 28 -11.83 -12.04 7.18
C GLY A 28 -11.04 -11.06 6.31
N ARG A 29 -11.54 -10.65 5.13
CA ARG A 29 -10.94 -9.55 4.34
C ARG A 29 -12.02 -8.69 3.71
N THR A 30 -11.94 -7.38 3.89
CA THR A 30 -12.80 -6.44 3.19
C THR A 30 -12.30 -6.30 1.75
N TYR A 31 -13.02 -6.86 0.81
CA TYR A 31 -12.79 -6.61 -0.61
C TYR A 31 -13.59 -5.38 -1.02
N LEU A 32 -12.96 -4.48 -1.74
CA LEU A 32 -13.69 -3.38 -2.35
C LEU A 32 -14.72 -3.94 -3.34
N PRO A 33 -15.98 -3.47 -3.30
CA PRO A 33 -16.96 -3.90 -4.27
C PRO A 33 -16.49 -3.58 -5.69
N MET A 34 -16.58 -4.55 -6.58
CA MET A 34 -16.17 -4.41 -7.97
C MET A 34 -17.42 -4.20 -8.83
N GLU A 35 -17.46 -3.09 -9.54
CA GLU A 35 -18.62 -2.72 -10.35
C GLU A 35 -18.84 -3.64 -11.55
N ASN A 36 -17.76 -4.25 -12.07
CA ASN A 36 -17.86 -5.18 -13.20
C ASN A 36 -16.70 -6.19 -13.25
N ASN A 37 -16.95 -7.29 -13.94
CA ASN A 37 -16.03 -8.40 -14.06
C ASN A 37 -14.72 -8.06 -14.81
N HIS A 38 -14.78 -7.21 -15.83
CA HIS A 38 -13.57 -6.82 -16.58
C HIS A 38 -12.61 -6.02 -15.69
N ARG A 39 -13.16 -5.08 -14.89
CA ARG A 39 -12.36 -4.31 -13.93
C ARG A 39 -11.75 -5.20 -12.86
N PHE A 40 -12.50 -6.20 -12.39
CA PHE A 40 -11.99 -7.20 -11.44
C PHE A 40 -10.80 -7.97 -12.02
N LEU A 41 -10.93 -8.53 -13.24
CA LEU A 41 -9.88 -9.31 -13.88
C LEU A 41 -8.63 -8.46 -14.15
N ASN A 42 -8.80 -7.25 -14.66
CA ASN A 42 -7.70 -6.33 -14.92
C ASN A 42 -6.96 -5.96 -13.64
N ASN A 43 -7.68 -5.56 -12.59
CA ASN A 43 -7.08 -5.20 -11.31
C ASN A 43 -6.35 -6.38 -10.67
N THR A 44 -6.89 -7.59 -10.79
CA THR A 44 -6.26 -8.82 -10.30
C THR A 44 -4.98 -9.12 -11.08
N SER A 45 -5.02 -9.04 -12.41
CA SER A 45 -3.86 -9.24 -13.27
C SER A 45 -2.72 -8.27 -12.94
N PHE A 46 -3.01 -6.97 -12.86
CA PHE A 46 -2.02 -5.96 -12.47
C PHE A 46 -1.50 -6.15 -11.04
N SER A 47 -2.35 -6.61 -10.12
CA SER A 47 -1.92 -6.90 -8.76
C SER A 47 -0.97 -8.10 -8.69
N ILE A 48 -1.20 -9.14 -9.50
CA ILE A 48 -0.28 -10.29 -9.62
C ILE A 48 1.05 -9.83 -10.21
N LEU A 49 1.03 -9.09 -11.33
CA LEU A 49 2.25 -8.58 -11.98
C LEU A 49 3.06 -7.69 -11.05
N GLN A 50 2.40 -6.85 -10.24
CA GLN A 50 3.07 -6.00 -9.26
C GLN A 50 3.65 -6.80 -8.10
N ALA A 51 2.93 -7.81 -7.58
CA ALA A 51 3.40 -8.65 -6.48
C ALA A 51 4.68 -9.42 -6.85
N VAL A 52 4.83 -9.82 -8.11
CA VAL A 52 6.04 -10.48 -8.63
C VAL A 52 7.04 -9.49 -9.26
N ARG A 53 6.79 -8.19 -9.13
CA ARG A 53 7.63 -7.08 -9.63
C ARG A 53 7.91 -7.09 -11.13
N THR A 54 7.15 -7.83 -11.92
CA THR A 54 7.26 -7.84 -13.38
C THR A 54 6.73 -6.51 -13.97
N ARG A 55 5.69 -5.95 -13.37
CA ARG A 55 5.14 -4.65 -13.78
C ARG A 55 4.60 -3.86 -12.59
N ILE A 56 5.16 -2.69 -12.35
CA ILE A 56 4.69 -1.76 -11.33
C ILE A 56 3.66 -0.81 -11.93
N SER A 57 2.43 -0.84 -11.44
CA SER A 57 1.30 -0.04 -11.97
C SER A 57 0.75 0.99 -10.98
N LYS A 58 1.10 0.89 -9.70
CA LYS A 58 0.66 1.77 -8.62
C LYS A 58 1.70 1.84 -7.50
N THR A 59 1.43 2.58 -6.44
CA THR A 59 2.26 2.60 -5.24
C THR A 59 2.44 1.20 -4.65
N GLU A 60 3.65 0.87 -4.26
CA GLU A 60 3.96 -0.33 -3.48
C GLU A 60 3.85 0.00 -1.98
N PHE A 61 3.08 -0.79 -1.24
CA PHE A 61 2.91 -0.61 0.20
C PHE A 61 3.60 -1.74 0.94
N ILE A 62 4.49 -1.38 1.88
CA ILE A 62 5.21 -2.30 2.74
C ILE A 62 4.64 -2.13 4.15
N SER A 63 3.82 -3.07 4.59
CA SER A 63 3.21 -3.02 5.94
C SER A 63 3.71 -4.17 6.79
N CYS A 64 3.99 -3.90 8.07
CA CYS A 64 4.29 -4.97 9.02
C CYS A 64 3.03 -5.82 9.28
N PRO A 65 3.21 -7.09 9.71
CA PRO A 65 2.08 -8.00 9.94
C PRO A 65 1.22 -7.66 11.17
N SER A 66 1.53 -6.58 11.86
CA SER A 66 0.99 -6.20 13.17
C SER A 66 1.42 -7.17 14.30
N CYS A 67 1.66 -6.64 15.47
CA CYS A 67 2.00 -7.40 16.66
C CYS A 67 1.52 -6.63 17.90
N GLY A 68 1.69 -7.17 19.13
CA GLY A 68 1.30 -6.51 20.37
C GLY A 68 1.98 -5.16 20.66
N ARG A 69 2.95 -4.73 19.83
CA ARG A 69 3.63 -3.43 19.91
C ARG A 69 3.07 -2.40 18.95
N THR A 70 2.06 -2.75 18.14
CA THR A 70 1.42 -1.83 17.21
C THR A 70 0.70 -0.72 17.98
N LEU A 71 0.94 0.53 17.62
CA LEU A 71 0.53 1.72 18.39
C LEU A 71 -0.72 2.41 17.81
N PHE A 72 -1.28 1.88 16.73
CA PHE A 72 -2.48 2.40 16.06
C PHE A 72 -3.17 1.28 15.27
N ASP A 73 -4.39 1.50 14.78
CA ASP A 73 -5.04 0.58 13.86
C ASP A 73 -4.31 0.58 12.51
N LEU A 74 -3.50 -0.47 12.30
CA LEU A 74 -2.65 -0.59 11.12
C LEU A 74 -3.47 -0.80 9.84
N GLN A 75 -4.58 -1.53 9.92
CA GLN A 75 -5.42 -1.82 8.76
C GLN A 75 -6.16 -0.55 8.30
N GLU A 76 -6.79 0.15 9.23
CA GLU A 76 -7.49 1.40 8.95
C GLU A 76 -6.53 2.48 8.41
N THR A 77 -5.37 2.63 9.06
CA THR A 77 -4.36 3.61 8.65
C THR A 77 -3.79 3.27 7.26
N THR A 78 -3.52 1.99 7.00
CA THR A 78 -3.09 1.53 5.67
C THR A 78 -4.14 1.84 4.60
N ALA A 79 -5.42 1.60 4.90
CA ALA A 79 -6.51 1.92 3.97
C ALA A 79 -6.60 3.43 3.69
N LYS A 80 -6.48 4.29 4.70
CA LYS A 80 -6.47 5.76 4.56
C LYS A 80 -5.29 6.23 3.70
N ILE A 81 -4.08 5.75 3.97
CA ILE A 81 -2.89 6.12 3.19
C ILE A 81 -3.02 5.63 1.74
N ARG A 82 -3.47 4.38 1.54
CA ARG A 82 -3.72 3.84 0.20
C ARG A 82 -4.70 4.66 -0.60
N ALA A 83 -5.81 5.07 -0.01
CA ALA A 83 -6.85 5.83 -0.68
C ALA A 83 -6.32 7.12 -1.33
N VAL A 84 -5.33 7.76 -0.69
CA VAL A 84 -4.78 9.05 -1.14
C VAL A 84 -3.47 8.94 -1.91
N THR A 85 -2.78 7.79 -1.90
CA THR A 85 -1.44 7.66 -2.49
C THR A 85 -1.30 6.53 -3.51
N GLN A 86 -2.32 5.68 -3.73
CA GLN A 86 -2.20 4.51 -4.62
C GLN A 86 -1.88 4.85 -6.09
N HIS A 87 -2.15 6.08 -6.52
CA HIS A 87 -1.89 6.57 -7.88
C HIS A 87 -0.42 6.95 -8.13
N LEU A 88 0.40 7.05 -7.07
CA LEU A 88 1.82 7.42 -7.16
C LEU A 88 2.64 6.22 -7.63
N LYS A 89 2.59 5.95 -8.93
CA LYS A 89 3.20 4.78 -9.55
C LYS A 89 4.70 4.68 -9.28
N GLY A 90 5.13 3.52 -8.78
CA GLY A 90 6.54 3.21 -8.55
C GLY A 90 7.08 3.68 -7.20
N LEU A 91 6.32 4.52 -6.46
CA LEU A 91 6.68 4.94 -5.12
C LEU A 91 6.48 3.79 -4.12
N LYS A 92 7.39 3.63 -3.18
CA LYS A 92 7.31 2.64 -2.10
C LYS A 92 7.06 3.34 -0.77
N ILE A 93 5.90 3.06 -0.17
CA ILE A 93 5.52 3.64 1.13
C ILE A 93 5.44 2.52 2.17
N ALA A 94 6.22 2.64 3.24
CA ALA A 94 6.17 1.75 4.38
C ALA A 94 5.18 2.26 5.43
N ILE A 95 4.41 1.34 6.02
CA ILE A 95 3.47 1.62 7.11
C ILE A 95 3.76 0.63 8.23
N MET A 96 4.42 1.11 9.30
CA MET A 96 4.96 0.29 10.37
C MET A 96 4.29 0.62 11.69
N GLY A 97 3.76 -0.38 12.37
CA GLY A 97 3.03 -0.23 13.63
C GLY A 97 3.88 0.28 14.79
N CYS A 98 5.21 0.06 14.77
CA CYS A 98 6.13 0.54 15.81
C CYS A 98 7.55 0.76 15.30
N ILE A 99 8.36 1.50 16.08
CA ILE A 99 9.77 1.80 15.75
C ILE A 99 10.74 0.64 16.01
N VAL A 100 10.31 -0.45 16.65
CA VAL A 100 11.23 -1.52 17.06
C VAL A 100 11.79 -2.26 15.86
N ASN A 101 10.93 -2.78 15.00
CA ASN A 101 11.34 -3.49 13.78
C ASN A 101 11.13 -2.64 12.51
N GLY A 102 10.26 -1.62 12.61
CA GLY A 102 9.85 -0.80 11.48
C GLY A 102 11.01 -0.29 10.62
N PRO A 103 12.03 0.38 11.18
CA PRO A 103 13.16 0.89 10.40
C PRO A 103 13.93 -0.17 9.63
N GLY A 104 14.02 -1.41 10.13
CA GLY A 104 14.64 -2.54 9.42
C GLY A 104 13.76 -3.11 8.32
N GLU A 105 12.47 -3.31 8.62
CA GLU A 105 11.49 -3.87 7.68
C GLU A 105 11.16 -2.93 6.51
N MET A 106 11.33 -1.62 6.70
CA MET A 106 11.11 -0.60 5.66
C MET A 106 12.37 -0.19 4.91
N ALA A 107 13.45 -0.95 4.98
CA ALA A 107 14.76 -0.57 4.41
C ALA A 107 14.73 -0.20 2.92
N ASP A 108 13.82 -0.78 2.16
CA ASP A 108 13.63 -0.56 0.72
C ASP A 108 12.54 0.49 0.41
N ALA A 109 11.93 1.10 1.43
CA ALA A 109 10.89 2.10 1.21
C ALA A 109 11.48 3.48 0.92
N ASP A 110 10.82 4.23 0.04
CA ASP A 110 11.16 5.63 -0.24
C ASP A 110 10.70 6.53 0.91
N PHE A 111 9.51 6.25 1.45
CA PHE A 111 8.93 6.96 2.59
C PHE A 111 8.37 5.99 3.62
N GLY A 112 8.41 6.39 4.89
CA GLY A 112 7.92 5.58 6.00
C GLY A 112 6.98 6.34 6.93
N TYR A 113 5.88 5.69 7.30
CA TYR A 113 4.92 6.10 8.33
C TYR A 113 5.03 5.12 9.48
N VAL A 114 5.58 5.52 10.60
CA VAL A 114 5.99 4.62 11.67
C VAL A 114 5.42 5.07 13.02
N GLY A 115 4.72 4.19 13.72
CA GLY A 115 4.26 4.42 15.09
C GLY A 115 5.44 4.60 16.04
N SER A 116 5.50 5.72 16.76
CA SER A 116 6.59 6.06 17.67
C SER A 116 6.18 6.22 19.13
N GLY A 117 4.89 6.22 19.41
CA GLY A 117 4.28 6.28 20.75
C GLY A 117 2.77 6.30 20.63
N PRO A 118 2.01 6.23 21.72
CA PRO A 118 0.55 6.34 21.70
C PRO A 118 0.12 7.64 21.02
N GLY A 119 -0.64 7.54 19.92
CA GLY A 119 -1.08 8.68 19.12
C GLY A 119 0.05 9.49 18.47
N LYS A 120 1.27 8.94 18.37
CA LYS A 120 2.45 9.62 17.80
C LYS A 120 3.04 8.82 16.65
N ILE A 121 3.33 9.55 15.57
CA ILE A 121 3.89 9.02 14.34
C ILE A 121 5.22 9.72 14.04
N THR A 122 6.13 8.98 13.45
CA THR A 122 7.39 9.50 12.90
C THR A 122 7.42 9.21 11.41
N LEU A 123 7.73 10.22 10.60
CA LEU A 123 7.88 10.10 9.16
C LEU A 123 9.35 9.98 8.76
N TYR A 124 9.58 9.13 7.78
CA TYR A 124 10.90 8.83 7.24
C TYR A 124 10.95 9.13 5.73
N LYS A 125 12.14 9.51 5.26
CA LYS A 125 12.53 9.48 3.85
C LYS A 125 13.69 8.51 3.72
N GLY A 126 13.46 7.37 3.05
CA GLY A 126 14.37 6.23 3.12
C GLY A 126 14.62 5.85 4.58
N LYS A 127 15.88 5.80 4.98
CA LYS A 127 16.29 5.47 6.36
C LYS A 127 16.37 6.68 7.31
N LYS A 128 16.18 7.90 6.81
CA LYS A 128 16.31 9.13 7.61
C LYS A 128 14.98 9.55 8.19
N VAL A 129 14.99 9.86 9.49
CA VAL A 129 13.86 10.50 10.15
C VAL A 129 13.75 11.95 9.66
N VAL A 130 12.56 12.34 9.19
CA VAL A 130 12.29 13.70 8.70
C VAL A 130 11.42 14.48 9.68
N LYS A 131 10.34 13.88 10.15
CA LYS A 131 9.41 14.52 11.10
C LYS A 131 9.14 13.56 12.26
N LYS A 132 9.27 14.02 13.52
CA LYS A 132 9.05 13.22 14.73
C LYS A 132 7.83 13.70 15.52
N ASN A 133 7.25 12.80 16.30
CA ASN A 133 6.18 13.10 17.26
C ASN A 133 4.95 13.80 16.66
N ILE A 134 4.60 13.49 15.43
CA ILE A 134 3.41 14.00 14.76
C ILE A 134 2.18 13.35 15.40
N ASN A 135 1.12 14.12 15.67
CA ASN A 135 -0.15 13.55 16.09
C ASN A 135 -0.74 12.67 14.97
N SER A 136 -1.22 11.48 15.34
CA SER A 136 -1.85 10.53 14.40
C SER A 136 -2.95 11.15 13.54
N ASP A 137 -3.71 12.10 14.08
CA ASP A 137 -4.84 12.74 13.40
C ASP A 137 -4.44 13.54 12.15
N ILE A 138 -3.23 14.11 12.19
CA ILE A 138 -2.69 14.92 11.07
C ILE A 138 -1.57 14.21 10.31
N ALA A 139 -1.14 13.03 10.77
CA ALA A 139 0.05 12.38 10.26
C ALA A 139 -0.08 11.92 8.80
N VAL A 140 -1.29 11.58 8.33
CA VAL A 140 -1.53 11.27 6.90
C VAL A 140 -1.37 12.52 6.06
N GLN A 141 -1.87 13.68 6.52
CA GLN A 141 -1.69 14.94 5.81
C GLN A 141 -0.21 15.37 5.80
N GLU A 142 0.51 15.15 6.89
CA GLU A 142 1.95 15.41 6.96
C GLU A 142 2.77 14.49 6.05
N LEU A 143 2.32 13.25 5.84
CA LEU A 143 2.91 12.36 4.84
C LEU A 143 2.70 12.93 3.43
N ILE A 144 1.49 13.41 3.09
CA ILE A 144 1.20 14.04 1.79
C ILE A 144 2.08 15.29 1.60
N ASN A 145 2.21 16.12 2.63
CA ASN A 145 3.07 17.29 2.59
C ASN A 145 4.53 16.91 2.32
N LEU A 146 5.02 15.85 2.99
CA LEU A 146 6.36 15.31 2.77
C LEU A 146 6.57 14.81 1.33
N LEU A 147 5.56 14.15 0.75
CA LEU A 147 5.61 13.70 -0.64
C LEU A 147 5.66 14.89 -1.62
N LYS A 148 4.89 15.95 -1.36
CA LYS A 148 4.91 17.22 -2.13
C LYS A 148 6.25 17.94 -2.01
N GLU A 149 6.80 18.08 -0.80
CA GLU A 149 8.11 18.68 -0.53
C GLU A 149 9.27 17.97 -1.26
N ASN A 150 9.07 16.69 -1.60
CA ASN A 150 10.08 15.87 -2.31
C ASN A 150 9.77 15.70 -3.80
N GLU A 151 8.82 16.45 -4.35
CA GLU A 151 8.47 16.47 -5.78
C GLU A 151 8.02 15.09 -6.34
N VAL A 152 7.55 14.19 -5.48
CA VAL A 152 7.06 12.86 -5.89
C VAL A 152 5.52 12.79 -5.91
N TRP A 153 4.86 13.88 -5.55
CA TRP A 153 3.41 13.97 -5.61
C TRP A 153 2.93 14.32 -7.01
N ILE A 154 2.01 13.55 -7.51
CA ILE A 154 1.27 13.80 -8.76
C ILE A 154 -0.20 13.86 -8.36
N GLU A 155 -0.96 14.80 -8.87
CA GLU A 155 -2.42 14.84 -8.63
C GLU A 155 -3.08 13.63 -9.30
N ALA A 156 -4.05 13.04 -8.60
CA ALA A 156 -4.78 11.90 -9.13
C ALA A 156 -5.60 12.35 -10.35
N GLU A 157 -5.47 11.65 -11.47
CA GLU A 157 -6.37 11.85 -12.61
C GLU A 157 -7.80 11.53 -12.19
N VAL A 158 -8.70 12.49 -12.32
CA VAL A 158 -10.14 12.27 -12.14
C VAL A 158 -10.57 11.35 -13.28
N GLN A 159 -10.79 10.08 -12.99
CA GLN A 159 -11.42 9.18 -13.96
C GLN A 159 -12.89 9.64 -14.13
N VAL A 160 -13.15 10.30 -15.25
CA VAL A 160 -14.49 10.65 -15.74
C VAL A 160 -15.20 9.36 -16.19
#